data_389b3a406d8c5cad8fddd107b3b3fcf2
#
_entry.id   389b3a406d8c5cad8fddd107b3b3fcf2
#
_cell.length_a   1.000
_cell.length_b   1.000
_cell.length_c   1.000
_cell.angle_alpha   90.00
_cell.angle_beta   90.00
_cell.angle_gamma   90.00
#
_symmetry.space_group_name_H-M   'P 1'
#
loop_
_entity.id
_entity.type
_entity.pdbx_description
1 polymer ?
#
loop_
_entity_poly.entity_id
_entity_poly.type
_entity_poly.pdbx_seq_one_letter_code
_entity_poly.pdbx_strand_id
1 'polypeptide(L)'
;MGKLIVVEGTDCSGKETQTRLLVDRFEKENIKVKRLSFPMYDTPTGKIIGACLLGKPDMVNNLLKTDGGFFPEGGGNIDALAAIDFYAADRRYNLPKIIDALENNDIVLIDRYVTSNMAHRGGLIDNKEERLKMYEKIELKEYVINELPRPDMIIFLYLPYEYACILKKSRKELPDEAEQNISYLKKGENAYLELSELYNYDIVNCVKDNEIRTINDINDEVYS
;
A
#
# COMPACT_ATOMS: atom_id res chain seq x y z
N MET A 1 -13.48 -8.53 18.43
CA MET A 1 -12.37 -7.93 17.66
C MET A 1 -12.94 -6.80 16.82
N GLY A 2 -12.20 -5.71 16.71
CA GLY A 2 -12.57 -4.58 15.86
C GLY A 2 -12.60 -4.95 14.38
N LYS A 3 -13.12 -4.05 13.56
CA LYS A 3 -13.17 -4.20 12.11
C LYS A 3 -11.85 -3.78 11.45
N LEU A 4 -11.35 -4.59 10.54
CA LEU A 4 -10.15 -4.29 9.76
C LEU A 4 -10.53 -3.67 8.43
N ILE A 5 -10.24 -2.38 8.26
CA ILE A 5 -10.47 -1.64 7.02
C ILE A 5 -9.13 -1.31 6.40
N VAL A 6 -8.91 -1.71 5.16
CA VAL A 6 -7.71 -1.42 4.39
C VAL A 6 -8.00 -0.31 3.39
N VAL A 7 -7.11 0.68 3.34
CA VAL A 7 -7.15 1.74 2.33
C VAL A 7 -6.01 1.52 1.35
N GLU A 8 -6.37 1.13 0.15
CA GLU A 8 -5.49 0.97 -1.00
C GLU A 8 -5.66 2.13 -1.98
N GLY A 9 -4.79 2.24 -2.94
CA GLY A 9 -4.93 3.27 -3.96
C GLY A 9 -3.70 3.39 -4.83
N THR A 10 -3.93 3.94 -6.02
CA THR A 10 -2.86 4.33 -6.94
C THR A 10 -1.94 5.37 -6.29
N ASP A 11 -0.79 5.61 -6.89
CA ASP A 11 0.14 6.60 -6.36
C ASP A 11 -0.48 7.99 -6.36
N CYS A 12 -0.12 8.79 -5.36
CA CYS A 12 -0.65 10.14 -5.15
C CYS A 12 -2.15 10.24 -4.90
N SER A 13 -2.89 9.13 -4.74
CA SER A 13 -4.35 9.15 -4.47
C SER A 13 -4.73 9.70 -3.09
N GLY A 14 -3.74 10.06 -2.25
CA GLY A 14 -4.00 10.68 -0.96
C GLY A 14 -4.34 9.72 0.18
N LYS A 15 -3.98 8.43 0.08
CA LYS A 15 -4.25 7.40 1.11
C LYS A 15 -3.92 7.87 2.53
N GLU A 16 -2.73 8.39 2.74
CA GLU A 16 -2.29 8.86 4.05
C GLU A 16 -3.19 10.00 4.58
N THR A 17 -3.52 10.96 3.70
CA THR A 17 -4.40 12.09 4.05
C THR A 17 -5.79 11.60 4.41
N GLN A 18 -6.37 10.73 3.58
CA GLN A 18 -7.71 10.22 3.80
C GLN A 18 -7.81 9.35 5.06
N THR A 19 -6.82 8.48 5.29
CA THR A 19 -6.81 7.67 6.52
C THR A 19 -6.65 8.50 7.80
N ARG A 20 -5.89 9.61 7.78
CA ARG A 20 -5.80 10.54 8.91
C ARG A 20 -7.12 11.24 9.17
N LEU A 21 -7.77 11.74 8.12
CA LEU A 21 -9.08 12.40 8.25
C LEU A 21 -10.16 11.45 8.75
N LEU A 22 -10.12 10.18 8.34
CA LEU A 22 -11.02 9.16 8.89
C LEU A 22 -10.81 8.95 10.39
N VAL A 23 -9.56 8.89 10.85
CA VAL A 23 -9.26 8.83 12.30
C VAL A 23 -9.91 10.00 13.02
N ASP A 24 -9.69 11.23 12.54
CA ASP A 24 -10.25 12.44 13.16
C ASP A 24 -11.78 12.43 13.21
N ARG A 25 -12.44 11.82 12.21
CA ARG A 25 -13.92 11.68 12.16
C ARG A 25 -14.41 10.65 13.16
N PHE A 26 -13.84 9.46 13.15
CA PHE A 26 -14.21 8.39 14.07
C PHE A 26 -14.01 8.78 15.53
N GLU A 27 -12.90 9.46 15.87
CA GLU A 27 -12.63 9.95 17.22
C GLU A 27 -13.67 10.98 17.69
N LYS A 28 -14.13 11.87 16.80
CA LYS A 28 -15.21 12.83 17.12
C LYS A 28 -16.54 12.15 17.43
N GLU A 29 -16.75 10.96 16.90
CA GLU A 29 -17.93 10.13 17.16
C GLU A 29 -17.74 9.16 18.33
N ASN A 30 -16.61 9.26 19.05
CA ASN A 30 -16.21 8.38 20.14
C ASN A 30 -16.01 6.91 19.73
N ILE A 31 -15.67 6.66 18.46
CA ILE A 31 -15.29 5.36 17.95
C ILE A 31 -13.79 5.20 18.16
N LYS A 32 -13.38 4.12 18.83
CA LYS A 32 -11.97 3.81 19.04
C LYS A 32 -11.36 3.33 17.73
N VAL A 33 -10.41 4.07 17.18
CA VAL A 33 -9.75 3.75 15.93
C VAL A 33 -8.23 3.71 16.10
N LYS A 34 -7.59 2.73 15.44
CA LYS A 34 -6.15 2.66 15.32
C LYS A 34 -5.74 2.70 13.87
N ARG A 35 -4.87 3.64 13.50
CA ARG A 35 -4.24 3.70 12.18
C ARG A 35 -2.88 3.00 12.20
N LEU A 36 -2.67 2.12 11.23
CA LEU A 36 -1.38 1.50 10.91
C LEU A 36 -1.05 1.78 9.44
N SER A 37 0.20 1.62 9.04
CA SER A 37 0.60 1.72 7.64
C SER A 37 1.76 0.78 7.34
N PHE A 38 1.80 0.23 6.12
CA PHE A 38 2.88 -0.62 5.66
C PHE A 38 3.59 -0.01 4.43
N PRO A 39 4.94 -0.11 4.37
CA PRO A 39 5.85 -0.68 5.38
C PRO A 39 5.85 0.10 6.71
N MET A 40 6.03 -0.60 7.84
CA MET A 40 6.16 0.05 9.15
C MET A 40 7.57 0.59 9.36
N TYR A 41 7.84 1.78 8.86
CA TYR A 41 9.18 2.40 8.85
C TYR A 41 9.79 2.68 10.23
N ASP A 42 9.03 2.63 11.29
CA ASP A 42 9.50 2.72 12.68
C ASP A 42 10.05 1.37 13.21
N THR A 43 9.88 0.28 12.47
CA THR A 43 10.33 -1.07 12.83
C THR A 43 11.58 -1.50 12.05
N PRO A 44 12.35 -2.50 12.54
CA PRO A 44 13.52 -2.99 11.82
C PRO A 44 13.24 -3.46 10.40
N THR A 45 12.14 -4.19 10.20
CA THR A 45 11.73 -4.72 8.89
C THR A 45 11.32 -3.62 7.92
N GLY A 46 10.52 -2.67 8.37
CA GLY A 46 10.11 -1.53 7.55
C GLY A 46 11.30 -0.62 7.18
N LYS A 47 12.28 -0.44 8.08
CA LYS A 47 13.52 0.28 7.78
C LYS A 47 14.33 -0.43 6.69
N ILE A 48 14.43 -1.75 6.75
CA ILE A 48 15.10 -2.55 5.71
C ILE A 48 14.41 -2.32 4.37
N ILE A 49 13.08 -2.40 4.30
CA ILE A 49 12.34 -2.15 3.07
C ILE A 49 12.60 -0.73 2.55
N GLY A 50 12.48 0.27 3.41
CA GLY A 50 12.74 1.66 3.04
C GLY A 50 14.13 1.86 2.43
N ALA A 51 15.16 1.32 3.08
CA ALA A 51 16.53 1.46 2.63
C ALA A 51 16.84 0.63 1.38
N CYS A 52 16.41 -0.64 1.35
CA CYS A 52 16.85 -1.60 0.35
C CYS A 52 16.01 -1.60 -0.92
N LEU A 53 14.69 -1.39 -0.79
CA LEU A 53 13.74 -1.50 -1.90
C LEU A 53 13.22 -0.14 -2.40
N LEU A 54 13.22 0.89 -1.54
CA LEU A 54 12.61 2.19 -1.84
C LEU A 54 13.62 3.34 -1.92
N GLY A 55 14.92 3.01 -1.94
CA GLY A 55 15.98 4.02 -2.12
C GLY A 55 16.09 5.06 -1.00
N LYS A 56 15.69 4.71 0.25
CA LYS A 56 15.79 5.58 1.44
C LYS A 56 16.97 5.18 2.34
N PRO A 57 18.23 5.38 1.93
CA PRO A 57 19.41 4.82 2.58
C PRO A 57 19.62 5.30 4.02
N ASP A 58 19.04 6.45 4.39
CA ASP A 58 19.17 7.01 5.74
C ASP A 58 18.41 6.23 6.81
N MET A 59 17.53 5.29 6.40
CA MET A 59 16.77 4.45 7.33
C MET A 59 17.60 3.36 8.00
N VAL A 60 18.78 3.03 7.48
CA VAL A 60 19.70 2.00 8.04
C VAL A 60 21.10 2.55 8.21
N ASN A 61 21.87 1.91 9.11
CA ASN A 61 23.27 2.26 9.33
C ASN A 61 24.13 2.04 8.06
N ASN A 62 25.20 2.80 7.93
CA ASN A 62 26.14 2.73 6.78
C ASN A 62 26.73 1.34 6.54
N LEU A 63 26.75 0.45 7.55
CA LEU A 63 27.23 -0.93 7.43
C LEU A 63 26.47 -1.78 6.39
N LEU A 64 25.24 -1.38 6.03
CA LEU A 64 24.43 -2.06 5.02
C LEU A 64 24.55 -1.43 3.62
N LYS A 65 25.32 -0.35 3.46
CA LYS A 65 25.55 0.29 2.16
C LYS A 65 26.70 -0.42 1.45
N THR A 66 26.44 -0.82 0.21
CA THR A 66 27.49 -1.26 -0.74
C THR A 66 27.78 -0.16 -1.74
N ASP A 67 28.91 -0.20 -2.45
CA ASP A 67 29.31 0.82 -3.42
C ASP A 67 28.33 0.99 -4.60
N GLY A 68 27.44 0.00 -4.84
CA GLY A 68 26.41 0.03 -5.88
C GLY A 68 24.97 0.15 -5.35
N GLY A 69 24.79 0.54 -4.08
CA GLY A 69 23.50 0.43 -3.39
C GLY A 69 23.34 -0.93 -2.71
N PHE A 70 22.20 -1.18 -2.06
CA PHE A 70 21.98 -2.44 -1.36
C PHE A 70 21.82 -3.62 -2.34
N PHE A 71 21.08 -3.41 -3.41
CA PHE A 71 20.97 -4.35 -4.53
C PHE A 71 21.67 -3.74 -5.76
N PRO A 72 22.68 -4.42 -6.31
CA PRO A 72 23.41 -3.89 -7.50
C PRO A 72 22.51 -3.64 -8.71
N GLU A 73 21.43 -4.43 -8.86
CA GLU A 73 20.42 -4.30 -9.90
C GLU A 73 19.39 -3.19 -9.64
N GLY A 74 19.41 -2.59 -8.45
CA GLY A 74 18.40 -1.64 -7.96
C GLY A 74 17.20 -2.35 -7.34
N GLY A 75 16.64 -1.80 -6.25
CA GLY A 75 15.56 -2.42 -5.48
C GLY A 75 14.27 -2.66 -6.28
N GLY A 76 14.04 -1.88 -7.34
CA GLY A 76 12.91 -2.06 -8.27
C GLY A 76 13.07 -3.25 -9.22
N ASN A 77 14.30 -3.71 -9.45
CA ASN A 77 14.66 -4.74 -10.45
C ASN A 77 14.95 -6.12 -9.84
N ILE A 78 14.88 -6.26 -8.52
CA ILE A 78 15.05 -7.56 -7.87
C ILE A 78 13.92 -8.52 -8.27
N ASP A 79 14.18 -9.80 -8.13
CA ASP A 79 13.17 -10.84 -8.36
C ASP A 79 11.86 -10.53 -7.63
N ALA A 80 10.73 -10.71 -8.33
CA ALA A 80 9.42 -10.33 -7.80
C ALA A 80 9.05 -11.10 -6.53
N LEU A 81 9.39 -12.39 -6.43
CA LEU A 81 9.11 -13.20 -5.24
C LEU A 81 9.96 -12.75 -4.05
N ALA A 82 11.24 -12.41 -4.29
CA ALA A 82 12.11 -11.86 -3.25
C ALA A 82 11.54 -10.54 -2.70
N ALA A 83 11.10 -9.63 -3.57
CA ALA A 83 10.46 -8.39 -3.15
C ALA A 83 9.16 -8.63 -2.35
N ILE A 84 8.32 -9.56 -2.81
CA ILE A 84 7.10 -9.97 -2.11
C ILE A 84 7.43 -10.46 -0.69
N ASP A 85 8.47 -11.27 -0.55
CA ASP A 85 8.89 -11.83 0.73
C ASP A 85 9.37 -10.76 1.71
N PHE A 86 10.07 -9.71 1.27
CA PHE A 86 10.44 -8.58 2.13
C PHE A 86 9.20 -7.87 2.70
N TYR A 87 8.22 -7.55 1.87
CA TYR A 87 6.98 -6.90 2.31
C TYR A 87 6.12 -7.83 3.19
N ALA A 88 6.08 -9.12 2.86
CA ALA A 88 5.39 -10.13 3.66
C ALA A 88 6.05 -10.32 5.04
N ALA A 89 7.39 -10.30 5.10
CA ALA A 89 8.14 -10.38 6.36
C ALA A 89 7.85 -9.17 7.27
N ASP A 90 7.71 -7.96 6.71
CA ASP A 90 7.35 -6.78 7.50
C ASP A 90 5.97 -6.92 8.12
N ARG A 91 4.97 -7.37 7.35
CA ARG A 91 3.63 -7.63 7.90
C ARG A 91 3.63 -8.73 8.94
N ARG A 92 4.33 -9.84 8.69
CA ARG A 92 4.44 -10.94 9.67
C ARG A 92 5.15 -10.51 10.94
N TYR A 93 6.23 -9.76 10.86
CA TYR A 93 6.96 -9.24 12.02
C TYR A 93 6.06 -8.34 12.89
N ASN A 94 5.19 -7.55 12.25
CA ASN A 94 4.31 -6.62 12.92
C ASN A 94 2.89 -7.19 13.19
N LEU A 95 2.64 -8.48 12.92
CA LEU A 95 1.35 -9.14 13.20
C LEU A 95 0.88 -8.94 14.64
N PRO A 96 1.74 -9.05 15.69
CA PRO A 96 1.29 -8.80 17.06
C PRO A 96 0.69 -7.40 17.27
N LYS A 97 1.21 -6.37 16.58
CA LYS A 97 0.66 -5.00 16.63
C LYS A 97 -0.72 -4.90 15.96
N ILE A 98 -0.93 -5.66 14.87
CA ILE A 98 -2.22 -5.70 14.19
C ILE A 98 -3.26 -6.37 15.09
N ILE A 99 -2.91 -7.49 15.70
CA ILE A 99 -3.80 -8.24 16.61
C ILE A 99 -4.14 -7.39 17.84
N ASP A 100 -3.13 -6.80 18.49
CA ASP A 100 -3.35 -5.89 19.64
C ASP A 100 -4.28 -4.72 19.25
N ALA A 101 -4.07 -4.12 18.07
CA ALA A 101 -4.93 -3.06 17.59
C ALA A 101 -6.38 -3.52 17.41
N LEU A 102 -6.61 -4.71 16.82
CA LEU A 102 -7.94 -5.28 16.63
C LEU A 102 -8.63 -5.67 17.93
N GLU A 103 -7.90 -6.06 18.96
CA GLU A 103 -8.44 -6.40 20.26
C GLU A 103 -8.87 -5.16 21.07
N ASN A 104 -8.18 -4.04 20.89
CA ASN A 104 -8.33 -2.84 21.71
C ASN A 104 -9.08 -1.68 21.05
N ASN A 105 -9.46 -1.79 19.78
CA ASN A 105 -10.17 -0.76 19.05
C ASN A 105 -11.41 -1.31 18.33
N ASP A 106 -12.36 -0.41 18.02
CA ASP A 106 -13.55 -0.74 17.24
C ASP A 106 -13.21 -0.86 15.75
N ILE A 107 -12.28 -0.04 15.27
CA ILE A 107 -11.81 0.00 13.89
C ILE A 107 -10.28 0.03 13.85
N VAL A 108 -9.70 -0.77 12.95
CA VAL A 108 -8.28 -0.68 12.58
C VAL A 108 -8.20 -0.29 11.12
N LEU A 109 -7.66 0.89 10.85
CA LEU A 109 -7.38 1.39 9.51
C LEU A 109 -5.95 1.06 9.12
N ILE A 110 -5.75 0.35 8.00
CA ILE A 110 -4.42 0.06 7.47
C ILE A 110 -4.24 0.74 6.11
N ASP A 111 -3.26 1.63 6.02
CA ASP A 111 -2.79 2.23 4.78
C ASP A 111 -1.77 1.30 4.13
N ARG A 112 -2.14 0.69 3.01
CA ARG A 112 -1.45 -0.39 2.28
C ARG A 112 -1.37 -1.70 3.06
N TYR A 113 -1.73 -2.79 2.40
CA TYR A 113 -1.70 -4.13 3.00
C TYR A 113 -1.24 -5.20 2.00
N VAL A 114 -1.79 -6.41 2.07
CA VAL A 114 -1.45 -7.54 1.19
C VAL A 114 -1.69 -7.20 -0.29
N THR A 115 -2.79 -6.54 -0.57
CA THR A 115 -3.20 -6.15 -1.92
C THR A 115 -2.23 -5.19 -2.61
N SER A 116 -1.47 -4.39 -1.86
CA SER A 116 -0.35 -3.62 -2.41
C SER A 116 0.72 -4.52 -3.04
N ASN A 117 1.05 -5.68 -2.43
CA ASN A 117 1.97 -6.65 -3.00
C ASN A 117 1.42 -7.24 -4.31
N MET A 118 0.13 -7.57 -4.34
CA MET A 118 -0.52 -8.09 -5.54
C MET A 118 -0.45 -7.06 -6.68
N ALA A 119 -0.86 -5.82 -6.44
CA ALA A 119 -0.88 -4.78 -7.46
C ALA A 119 0.52 -4.43 -7.97
N HIS A 120 1.48 -4.18 -7.07
CA HIS A 120 2.79 -3.70 -7.46
C HIS A 120 3.74 -4.78 -7.98
N ARG A 121 3.60 -6.02 -7.57
CA ARG A 121 4.48 -7.12 -8.00
C ARG A 121 3.80 -8.10 -8.94
N GLY A 122 2.59 -8.52 -8.61
CA GLY A 122 1.78 -9.34 -9.53
C GLY A 122 1.43 -8.59 -10.82
N GLY A 123 1.10 -7.30 -10.70
CA GLY A 123 0.79 -6.44 -11.84
C GLY A 123 1.91 -6.30 -12.89
N LEU A 124 3.16 -6.63 -12.55
CA LEU A 124 4.26 -6.65 -13.52
C LEU A 124 4.19 -7.83 -14.50
N ILE A 125 3.41 -8.85 -14.19
CA ILE A 125 3.24 -10.04 -15.00
C ILE A 125 2.20 -9.77 -16.09
N ASP A 126 2.62 -9.74 -17.36
CA ASP A 126 1.74 -9.40 -18.48
C ASP A 126 0.72 -10.49 -18.78
N ASN A 127 1.09 -11.76 -18.64
CA ASN A 127 0.18 -12.88 -18.83
C ASN A 127 -0.83 -12.97 -17.69
N LYS A 128 -2.12 -12.87 -18.02
CA LYS A 128 -3.21 -12.85 -17.03
C LYS A 128 -3.25 -14.12 -16.16
N GLU A 129 -3.11 -15.29 -16.77
CA GLU A 129 -3.18 -16.56 -16.03
C GLU A 129 -2.01 -16.70 -15.02
N GLU A 130 -0.81 -16.31 -15.43
CA GLU A 130 0.36 -16.30 -14.54
C GLU A 130 0.23 -15.25 -13.44
N ARG A 131 -0.35 -14.09 -13.77
CA ARG A 131 -0.62 -13.02 -12.78
C ARG A 131 -1.63 -13.48 -11.73
N LEU A 132 -2.73 -14.13 -12.13
CA LEU A 132 -3.70 -14.70 -11.18
C LEU A 132 -3.06 -15.76 -10.28
N LYS A 133 -2.23 -16.64 -10.83
CA LYS A 133 -1.44 -17.60 -10.03
C LYS A 133 -0.50 -16.90 -9.03
N MET A 134 0.03 -15.74 -9.39
CA MET A 134 0.84 -14.95 -8.47
C MET A 134 -0.01 -14.36 -7.34
N TYR A 135 -1.21 -13.86 -7.63
CA TYR A 135 -2.14 -13.40 -6.59
C TYR A 135 -2.49 -14.52 -5.60
N GLU A 136 -2.79 -15.71 -6.09
CA GLU A 136 -3.04 -16.89 -5.25
C GLU A 136 -1.83 -17.25 -4.35
N LYS A 137 -0.61 -17.18 -4.89
CA LYS A 137 0.62 -17.40 -4.10
C LYS A 137 0.80 -16.37 -3.00
N ILE A 138 0.50 -15.09 -3.29
CA ILE A 138 0.58 -14.01 -2.30
C ILE A 138 -0.48 -14.23 -1.22
N GLU A 139 -1.72 -14.57 -1.58
CA GLU A 139 -2.76 -14.90 -0.61
C GLU A 139 -2.38 -16.06 0.31
N LEU A 140 -1.87 -17.14 -0.27
CA LEU A 140 -1.41 -18.30 0.51
C LEU A 140 -0.30 -17.90 1.48
N LYS A 141 0.69 -17.15 1.01
CA LYS A 141 1.81 -16.68 1.82
C LYS A 141 1.36 -15.80 2.97
N GLU A 142 0.51 -14.82 2.70
CA GLU A 142 0.15 -13.78 3.65
C GLU A 142 -0.96 -14.21 4.62
N TYR A 143 -2.06 -14.74 4.09
CA TYR A 143 -3.22 -15.06 4.92
C TYR A 143 -3.20 -16.47 5.53
N VAL A 144 -2.47 -17.41 4.91
CA VAL A 144 -2.42 -18.79 5.43
C VAL A 144 -1.10 -19.04 6.16
N ILE A 145 0.05 -18.79 5.52
CA ILE A 145 1.35 -19.10 6.13
C ILE A 145 1.72 -18.06 7.18
N ASN A 146 1.53 -16.77 6.88
CA ASN A 146 1.81 -15.68 7.80
C ASN A 146 0.65 -15.38 8.77
N GLU A 147 -0.51 -16.02 8.60
CA GLU A 147 -1.69 -15.90 9.46
C GLU A 147 -2.19 -14.47 9.64
N LEU A 148 -2.00 -13.62 8.63
CA LEU A 148 -2.50 -12.25 8.67
C LEU A 148 -4.03 -12.23 8.66
N PRO A 149 -4.69 -11.34 9.41
CA PRO A 149 -6.14 -11.20 9.35
C PRO A 149 -6.58 -10.69 7.97
N ARG A 150 -7.65 -11.27 7.44
CA ARG A 150 -8.28 -10.75 6.23
C ARG A 150 -9.02 -9.46 6.53
N PRO A 151 -8.97 -8.44 5.65
CA PRO A 151 -9.74 -7.22 5.84
C PRO A 151 -11.25 -7.51 5.76
N ASP A 152 -12.04 -6.81 6.58
CA ASP A 152 -13.49 -6.79 6.48
C ASP A 152 -13.94 -5.93 5.28
N MET A 153 -13.16 -4.90 4.93
CA MET A 153 -13.42 -3.96 3.83
C MET A 153 -12.11 -3.48 3.21
N ILE A 154 -12.09 -3.28 1.91
CA ILE A 154 -10.99 -2.65 1.19
C ILE A 154 -11.53 -1.46 0.41
N ILE A 155 -11.08 -0.27 0.76
CA ILE A 155 -11.39 0.97 0.06
C ILE A 155 -10.27 1.27 -0.92
N PHE A 156 -10.59 1.42 -2.20
CA PHE A 156 -9.63 1.71 -3.24
C PHE A 156 -9.78 3.16 -3.74
N LEU A 157 -8.83 4.01 -3.37
CA LEU A 157 -8.74 5.38 -3.86
C LEU A 157 -8.16 5.38 -5.28
N TYR A 158 -9.01 5.52 -6.27
CA TYR A 158 -8.63 5.48 -7.67
C TYR A 158 -8.31 6.88 -8.20
N LEU A 159 -7.02 7.14 -8.43
CA LEU A 159 -6.51 8.30 -9.16
C LEU A 159 -5.80 7.79 -10.42
N PRO A 160 -6.30 8.07 -11.63
CA PRO A 160 -5.62 7.68 -12.87
C PRO A 160 -4.19 8.25 -12.94
N TYR A 161 -3.26 7.49 -13.52
CA TYR A 161 -1.83 7.82 -13.49
C TYR A 161 -1.50 9.19 -14.11
N GLU A 162 -2.29 9.64 -15.11
CA GLU A 162 -2.13 10.96 -15.72
C GLU A 162 -2.25 12.08 -14.68
N TYR A 163 -3.24 11.98 -13.80
CA TYR A 163 -3.47 12.94 -12.72
C TYR A 163 -2.41 12.77 -11.60
N ALA A 164 -1.99 11.55 -11.34
CA ALA A 164 -0.88 11.29 -10.42
C ALA A 164 0.41 11.99 -10.89
N CYS A 165 0.71 11.95 -12.18
CA CYS A 165 1.85 12.68 -12.77
C CYS A 165 1.76 14.19 -12.60
N ILE A 166 0.54 14.77 -12.64
CA ILE A 166 0.33 16.21 -12.40
C ILE A 166 0.65 16.54 -10.94
N LEU A 167 0.12 15.76 -10.00
CA LEU A 167 0.34 15.98 -8.56
C LEU A 167 1.80 15.78 -8.15
N LYS A 168 2.51 14.80 -8.74
CA LYS A 168 3.93 14.56 -8.48
C LYS A 168 4.80 15.77 -8.82
N LYS A 169 4.51 16.50 -9.88
CA LYS A 169 5.24 17.72 -10.27
C LYS A 169 5.14 18.84 -9.24
N SER A 170 4.09 18.85 -8.44
CA SER A 170 3.86 19.85 -7.39
C SER A 170 4.40 19.46 -6.01
N ARG A 171 4.88 18.23 -5.82
CA ARG A 171 5.46 17.75 -4.55
C ARG A 171 6.86 18.30 -4.32
N LYS A 172 7.17 18.57 -3.04
CA LYS A 172 8.53 18.95 -2.62
C LYS A 172 9.45 17.74 -2.41
N GLU A 173 8.88 16.55 -2.21
CA GLU A 173 9.64 15.32 -2.02
C GLU A 173 10.04 14.74 -3.37
N LEU A 174 11.28 14.23 -3.45
CA LEU A 174 11.76 13.52 -4.62
C LEU A 174 11.00 12.20 -4.76
N PRO A 175 10.54 11.84 -5.98
CA PRO A 175 9.90 10.55 -6.22
C PRO A 175 10.89 9.41 -5.97
N ASP A 176 10.41 8.29 -5.41
CA ASP A 176 11.22 7.08 -5.30
C ASP A 176 11.46 6.43 -6.68
N GLU A 177 12.35 5.42 -6.74
CA GLU A 177 12.72 4.77 -8.00
C GLU A 177 11.52 4.16 -8.74
N ALA A 178 10.56 3.59 -8.02
CA ALA A 178 9.35 3.01 -8.60
C ALA A 178 8.42 4.09 -9.16
N GLU A 179 8.29 5.19 -8.45
CA GLU A 179 7.48 6.34 -8.87
C GLU A 179 7.98 7.05 -10.12
N GLN A 180 9.24 6.86 -10.53
CA GLN A 180 9.81 7.44 -11.74
C GLN A 180 9.45 6.65 -13.01
N ASN A 181 9.01 5.40 -12.88
CA ASN A 181 8.73 4.52 -14.01
C ASN A 181 7.23 4.55 -14.39
N ILE A 182 6.89 5.28 -15.46
CA ILE A 182 5.51 5.40 -15.96
C ILE A 182 4.90 4.04 -16.32
N SER A 183 5.68 3.12 -16.91
CA SER A 183 5.19 1.80 -17.26
C SER A 183 4.81 1.00 -16.01
N TYR A 184 5.62 1.11 -14.96
CA TYR A 184 5.35 0.51 -13.67
C TYR A 184 4.04 1.05 -13.04
N LEU A 185 3.84 2.37 -13.09
CA LEU A 185 2.64 3.02 -12.56
C LEU A 185 1.37 2.56 -13.29
N LYS A 186 1.41 2.49 -14.62
CA LYS A 186 0.28 1.99 -15.44
C LYS A 186 -0.04 0.52 -15.16
N LYS A 187 0.98 -0.32 -15.04
CA LYS A 187 0.79 -1.73 -14.69
C LYS A 187 0.19 -1.89 -13.29
N GLY A 188 0.64 -1.11 -12.33
CA GLY A 188 0.07 -1.07 -10.98
C GLY A 188 -1.39 -0.62 -10.97
N GLU A 189 -1.73 0.45 -11.72
CA GLU A 189 -3.11 0.92 -11.88
C GLU A 189 -4.02 -0.17 -12.45
N ASN A 190 -3.62 -0.79 -13.56
CA ASN A 190 -4.40 -1.87 -14.17
C ASN A 190 -4.59 -3.05 -13.23
N ALA A 191 -3.55 -3.39 -12.45
CA ALA A 191 -3.63 -4.47 -11.48
C ALA A 191 -4.58 -4.13 -10.32
N TYR A 192 -4.57 -2.90 -9.82
CA TYR A 192 -5.53 -2.47 -8.80
C TYR A 192 -6.98 -2.51 -9.30
N LEU A 193 -7.23 -2.11 -10.55
CA LEU A 193 -8.56 -2.21 -11.16
C LEU A 193 -8.99 -3.69 -11.31
N GLU A 194 -8.11 -4.57 -11.77
CA GLU A 194 -8.38 -6.01 -11.85
C GLU A 194 -8.66 -6.61 -10.45
N LEU A 195 -7.86 -6.25 -9.44
CA LEU A 195 -8.04 -6.70 -8.06
C LEU A 195 -9.34 -6.17 -7.45
N SER A 196 -9.72 -4.94 -7.77
CA SER A 196 -10.98 -4.36 -7.28
C SER A 196 -12.21 -5.11 -7.78
N GLU A 197 -12.17 -5.62 -9.02
CA GLU A 197 -13.22 -6.49 -9.56
C GLU A 197 -13.20 -7.88 -8.94
N LEU A 198 -12.00 -8.49 -8.78
CA LEU A 198 -11.84 -9.84 -8.24
C LEU A 198 -12.23 -9.96 -6.77
N TYR A 199 -11.97 -8.92 -5.98
CA TYR A 199 -12.16 -8.92 -4.52
C TYR A 199 -13.22 -7.94 -4.03
N ASN A 200 -14.02 -7.37 -4.94
CA ASN A 200 -15.13 -6.45 -4.64
C ASN A 200 -14.70 -5.29 -3.72
N TYR A 201 -13.70 -4.49 -4.15
CA TYR A 201 -13.29 -3.30 -3.40
C TYR A 201 -14.32 -2.19 -3.54
N ASP A 202 -14.46 -1.39 -2.50
CA ASP A 202 -15.19 -0.13 -2.55
C ASP A 202 -14.33 0.93 -3.24
N ILE A 203 -14.67 1.25 -4.50
CA ILE A 203 -13.88 2.17 -5.33
C ILE A 203 -14.36 3.59 -5.12
N VAL A 204 -13.43 4.45 -4.69
CA VAL A 204 -13.63 5.90 -4.57
C VAL A 204 -12.84 6.59 -5.68
N ASN A 205 -13.54 7.16 -6.65
CA ASN A 205 -12.91 7.91 -7.74
C ASN A 205 -12.41 9.26 -7.25
N CYS A 206 -11.10 9.50 -7.37
CA CYS A 206 -10.46 10.77 -6.99
C CYS A 206 -10.60 11.85 -8.08
N VAL A 207 -11.14 11.51 -9.26
CA VAL A 207 -11.38 12.43 -10.38
C VAL A 207 -12.86 12.41 -10.73
N LYS A 208 -13.43 13.60 -10.97
CA LYS A 208 -14.79 13.78 -11.46
C LYS A 208 -14.78 14.94 -12.46
N ASP A 209 -15.53 14.81 -13.56
CA ASP A 209 -15.65 15.84 -14.60
C ASP A 209 -14.28 16.35 -15.13
N ASN A 210 -13.30 15.44 -15.26
CA ASN A 210 -11.90 15.69 -15.63
C ASN A 210 -11.11 16.58 -14.66
N GLU A 211 -11.58 16.74 -13.43
CA GLU A 211 -10.89 17.47 -12.37
C GLU A 211 -10.63 16.58 -11.15
N ILE A 212 -9.49 16.82 -10.47
CA ILE A 212 -9.19 16.14 -9.20
C ILE A 212 -10.16 16.70 -8.16
N ARG A 213 -10.87 15.80 -7.48
CA ARG A 213 -11.82 16.14 -6.43
C ARG A 213 -11.08 16.73 -5.21
N THR A 214 -11.78 17.53 -4.44
CA THR A 214 -11.22 18.06 -3.19
C THR A 214 -10.99 16.93 -2.18
N ILE A 215 -10.04 17.16 -1.29
CA ILE A 215 -9.73 16.21 -0.19
C ILE A 215 -10.99 15.90 0.63
N ASN A 216 -11.82 16.93 0.90
CA ASN A 216 -13.04 16.78 1.69
C ASN A 216 -14.11 15.98 0.96
N ASP A 217 -14.35 16.24 -0.33
CA ASP A 217 -15.32 15.47 -1.11
C ASP A 217 -14.98 13.98 -1.17
N ILE A 218 -13.68 13.66 -1.34
CA ILE A 218 -13.21 12.28 -1.31
C ILE A 218 -13.42 11.69 0.10
N ASN A 219 -13.09 12.46 1.15
CA ASN A 219 -13.24 11.98 2.51
C ASN A 219 -14.69 11.74 2.90
N ASP A 220 -15.63 12.56 2.40
CA ASP A 220 -17.06 12.39 2.65
C ASP A 220 -17.58 11.09 2.03
N GLU A 221 -17.12 10.73 0.83
CA GLU A 221 -17.48 9.46 0.19
C GLU A 221 -16.82 8.26 0.89
N VAL A 222 -15.54 8.38 1.27
CA VAL A 222 -14.83 7.30 1.99
C VAL A 222 -15.47 7.01 3.35
N TYR A 223 -16.06 8.02 3.97
CA TYR A 223 -16.70 7.89 5.27
C TYR A 223 -18.13 7.36 5.19
N SER A 224 -18.86 7.54 4.08
CA SER A 224 -20.27 7.16 3.90
C SER A 224 -20.49 5.64 3.83
#